data_14a1a07eefefae6d8ae288fe35100545
#
_entry.id   14a1a07eefefae6d8ae288fe35100545
#
_cell.length_a   1.000
_cell.length_b   1.000
_cell.length_c   1.000
_cell.angle_alpha   90.00
_cell.angle_beta   90.00
_cell.angle_gamma   90.00
#
_symmetry.space_group_name_H-M   'P 1'
#
loop_
_entity.id
_entity.type
_entity.pdbx_description
1 polymer ?
#
loop_
_entity_poly.entity_id
_entity_poly.type
_entity_poly.pdbx_seq_one_letter_code
_entity_poly.pdbx_strand_id
1 'polypeptide(L)'
;MSEDFEYSPDALDSRRYLLDVDAVVYVEGVDDVLFWPKVFNKFSRKKFSFEEVGGKRELLKKIEILKENNSDFIIATDLDYSFFIEEFNHSNVIKTYGHSIENTLIQKNSIIEILESSSNKSTGDIINECQEFHKNIDKIIESLLYLDIFCCEKDIKSVIGKNIAKFTITTKTYHVCDEKIDTFKSTINIPNEIDYKKELMLILSALKLSSLDLINGHFLFSGLLKLIVYNSQGFRDSYNLTSDSLLTTLLALFKSLFNSTHPHYKYYDTEVLRIEKISNSFY
;
A
#
# COMPACT_ATOMS: atom_id res chain seq x y z
N MET A 1 14.59 28.62 -10.78
CA MET A 1 15.14 28.12 -9.50
C MET A 1 14.08 28.49 -8.47
N SER A 2 13.22 27.56 -8.09
CA SER A 2 12.37 27.70 -6.91
C SER A 2 13.30 27.50 -5.72
N GLU A 3 13.49 28.53 -4.91
CA GLU A 3 14.09 28.35 -3.59
C GLU A 3 13.15 27.42 -2.83
N ASP A 4 13.60 26.19 -2.54
CA ASP A 4 12.93 25.31 -1.62
C ASP A 4 12.97 25.96 -0.24
N PHE A 5 11.87 26.59 0.16
CA PHE A 5 11.69 27.09 1.51
C PHE A 5 11.59 25.91 2.45
N GLU A 6 12.71 25.48 3.00
CA GLU A 6 12.71 24.50 4.10
C GLU A 6 12.15 25.19 5.35
N TYR A 7 11.00 24.74 5.83
CA TYR A 7 10.47 25.21 7.10
C TYR A 7 11.35 24.76 8.25
N SER A 8 11.67 25.69 9.18
CA SER A 8 12.36 25.32 10.42
C SER A 8 11.51 24.32 11.24
N PRO A 9 12.14 23.49 12.11
CA PRO A 9 11.41 22.59 13.01
C PRO A 9 10.31 23.31 13.80
N ASP A 10 10.61 24.48 14.37
CA ASP A 10 9.64 25.29 15.12
C ASP A 10 8.45 25.74 14.26
N ALA A 11 8.68 26.02 12.98
CA ALA A 11 7.61 26.39 12.05
C ALA A 11 6.69 25.20 11.74
N LEU A 12 7.28 23.99 11.64
CA LEU A 12 6.50 22.75 11.45
C LEU A 12 5.65 22.44 12.68
N ASP A 13 6.20 22.55 13.87
CA ASP A 13 5.48 22.31 15.12
C ASP A 13 4.39 23.36 15.37
N SER A 14 4.62 24.63 14.97
CA SER A 14 3.63 25.70 15.09
C SER A 14 2.47 25.55 14.11
N ARG A 15 2.59 24.74 13.06
CA ARG A 15 1.60 24.62 12.00
C ARG A 15 0.25 24.11 12.50
N ARG A 16 0.23 23.22 13.52
CA ARG A 16 -1.00 22.71 14.14
C ARG A 16 -1.86 23.82 14.74
N TYR A 17 -1.25 24.85 15.33
CA TYR A 17 -1.96 25.99 15.89
C TYR A 17 -2.58 26.88 14.81
N LEU A 18 -1.87 27.04 13.67
CA LEU A 18 -2.39 27.81 12.52
C LEU A 18 -3.59 27.10 11.87
N LEU A 19 -3.63 25.78 11.90
CA LEU A 19 -4.68 24.97 11.30
C LEU A 19 -5.84 24.63 12.27
N ASP A 20 -5.73 24.98 13.54
CA ASP A 20 -6.66 24.59 14.61
C ASP A 20 -6.91 23.06 14.66
N VAL A 21 -5.81 22.31 14.69
CA VAL A 21 -5.81 20.83 14.76
C VAL A 21 -4.96 20.31 15.93
N ASP A 22 -5.22 19.08 16.32
CA ASP A 22 -4.45 18.43 17.39
C ASP A 22 -3.04 18.03 16.92
N ALA A 23 -2.90 17.61 15.65
CA ALA A 23 -1.61 17.37 15.03
C ALA A 23 -1.67 17.45 13.50
N VAL A 24 -0.51 17.70 12.88
CA VAL A 24 -0.30 17.60 11.44
C VAL A 24 0.28 16.22 11.13
N VAL A 25 -0.26 15.57 10.12
CA VAL A 25 0.19 14.27 9.60
C VAL A 25 0.75 14.50 8.21
N TYR A 26 2.05 14.33 8.06
CA TYR A 26 2.71 14.39 6.74
C TYR A 26 2.63 13.02 6.06
N VAL A 27 2.28 13.04 4.78
CA VAL A 27 2.12 11.86 3.92
C VAL A 27 2.89 12.01 2.63
N GLU A 28 3.17 10.89 1.92
CA GLU A 28 4.02 10.90 0.75
C GLU A 28 3.39 11.63 -0.44
N GLY A 29 2.12 11.35 -0.73
CA GLY A 29 1.46 11.83 -1.94
C GLY A 29 -0.05 12.06 -1.80
N VAL A 30 -0.67 12.46 -2.91
CA VAL A 30 -2.09 12.83 -3.00
C VAL A 30 -3.03 11.69 -2.58
N ASP A 31 -2.72 10.46 -2.98
CA ASP A 31 -3.55 9.28 -2.68
C ASP A 31 -3.58 9.00 -1.18
N ASP A 32 -2.47 9.25 -0.50
CA ASP A 32 -2.34 9.13 0.95
C ASP A 32 -3.23 10.14 1.68
N VAL A 33 -3.32 11.37 1.17
CA VAL A 33 -4.23 12.41 1.72
C VAL A 33 -5.70 11.96 1.64
N LEU A 34 -6.06 11.08 0.72
CA LEU A 34 -7.40 10.52 0.59
C LEU A 34 -7.63 9.29 1.47
N PHE A 35 -6.60 8.50 1.74
CA PHE A 35 -6.66 7.25 2.50
C PHE A 35 -6.57 7.48 4.02
N TRP A 36 -5.51 8.11 4.50
CA TRP A 36 -5.21 8.23 5.92
C TRP A 36 -6.29 8.92 6.77
N PRO A 37 -6.98 9.97 6.29
CA PRO A 37 -8.11 10.54 7.03
C PRO A 37 -9.22 9.52 7.31
N LYS A 38 -9.47 8.55 6.41
CA LYS A 38 -10.48 7.51 6.62
C LYS A 38 -10.08 6.54 7.73
N VAL A 39 -8.77 6.25 7.84
CA VAL A 39 -8.21 5.42 8.90
C VAL A 39 -8.27 6.17 10.24
N PHE A 40 -7.72 7.37 10.32
CA PHE A 40 -7.66 8.13 11.57
C PHE A 40 -9.05 8.46 12.12
N ASN A 41 -9.97 8.95 11.27
CA ASN A 41 -11.33 9.29 11.69
C ASN A 41 -12.17 8.08 12.13
N LYS A 42 -11.73 6.84 11.82
CA LYS A 42 -12.39 5.61 12.28
C LYS A 42 -12.13 5.34 13.75
N PHE A 43 -10.94 5.68 14.26
CA PHE A 43 -10.46 5.25 15.57
C PHE A 43 -10.18 6.41 16.52
N SER A 44 -10.02 7.63 16.03
CA SER A 44 -9.74 8.82 16.85
C SER A 44 -10.83 9.89 16.71
N ARG A 45 -11.05 10.65 17.78
CA ARG A 45 -11.91 11.85 17.79
C ARG A 45 -11.12 13.14 17.64
N LYS A 46 -9.80 13.06 17.59
CA LYS A 46 -8.93 14.21 17.40
C LYS A 46 -9.03 14.74 15.98
N LYS A 47 -8.73 16.03 15.85
CA LYS A 47 -8.63 16.71 14.56
C LYS A 47 -7.20 16.56 14.02
N PHE A 48 -7.04 15.95 12.88
CA PHE A 48 -5.77 15.86 12.17
C PHE A 48 -5.84 16.60 10.85
N SER A 49 -4.77 17.30 10.50
CA SER A 49 -4.55 17.82 9.13
C SER A 49 -3.59 16.87 8.40
N PHE A 50 -3.90 16.53 7.15
CA PHE A 50 -3.06 15.65 6.34
C PHE A 50 -2.46 16.46 5.20
N GLU A 51 -1.14 16.47 5.10
CA GLU A 51 -0.40 17.28 4.12
C GLU A 51 0.58 16.40 3.36
N GLU A 52 0.50 16.43 2.02
CA GLU A 52 1.46 15.76 1.18
C GLU A 52 2.82 16.50 1.16
N VAL A 53 3.90 15.74 1.07
CA VAL A 53 5.25 16.30 1.00
C VAL A 53 5.87 16.23 -0.40
N GLY A 54 5.21 15.59 -1.36
CA GLY A 54 5.67 15.50 -2.74
C GLY A 54 6.66 14.35 -3.00
N GLY A 55 6.59 13.27 -2.20
CA GLY A 55 7.30 12.02 -2.45
C GLY A 55 8.22 11.56 -1.31
N LYS A 56 8.69 10.32 -1.44
CA LYS A 56 9.45 9.59 -0.41
C LYS A 56 10.70 10.34 0.08
N ARG A 57 11.42 11.01 -0.83
CA ARG A 57 12.63 11.76 -0.47
C ARG A 57 12.32 12.90 0.50
N GLU A 58 11.25 13.64 0.26
CA GLU A 58 10.85 14.75 1.13
C GLU A 58 10.28 14.22 2.46
N LEU A 59 9.64 13.05 2.44
CA LEU A 59 9.17 12.38 3.65
C LEU A 59 10.36 11.95 4.54
N LEU A 60 11.44 11.44 3.95
CA LEU A 60 12.67 11.08 4.69
C LEU A 60 13.27 12.30 5.38
N LYS A 61 13.35 13.46 4.74
CA LYS A 61 13.80 14.70 5.39
C LYS A 61 12.96 15.07 6.62
N LYS A 62 11.63 14.86 6.55
CA LYS A 62 10.74 15.06 7.71
C LYS A 62 11.03 14.07 8.84
N ILE A 63 11.36 12.83 8.52
CA ILE A 63 11.76 11.82 9.52
C ILE A 63 13.07 12.21 10.22
N GLU A 64 14.02 12.75 9.49
CA GLU A 64 15.27 13.28 10.06
C GLU A 64 14.99 14.42 11.04
N ILE A 65 14.13 15.37 10.65
CA ILE A 65 13.70 16.46 11.54
C ILE A 65 13.04 15.93 12.81
N LEU A 66 12.15 14.92 12.70
CA LEU A 66 11.53 14.27 13.86
C LEU A 66 12.56 13.71 14.83
N LYS A 67 13.59 13.03 14.30
CA LYS A 67 14.62 12.38 15.13
C LYS A 67 15.53 13.37 15.83
N GLU A 68 15.90 14.44 15.15
CA GLU A 68 16.86 15.42 15.65
C GLU A 68 16.24 16.42 16.63
N ASN A 69 14.98 16.79 16.43
CA ASN A 69 14.36 17.93 17.12
C ASN A 69 13.21 17.55 18.07
N ASN A 70 12.87 16.27 18.19
CA ASN A 70 11.73 15.80 18.99
C ASN A 70 10.42 16.54 18.66
N SER A 71 10.19 16.75 17.35
CA SER A 71 9.08 17.55 16.82
C SER A 71 7.70 16.92 17.04
N ASP A 72 6.67 17.75 17.04
CA ASP A 72 5.28 17.44 17.44
C ASP A 72 4.39 16.97 16.27
N PHE A 73 4.93 16.70 15.09
CA PHE A 73 4.14 16.22 13.96
C PHE A 73 4.20 14.68 13.83
N ILE A 74 3.33 14.15 13.00
CA ILE A 74 3.19 12.73 12.71
C ILE A 74 3.56 12.49 11.26
N ILE A 75 4.07 11.31 10.96
CA ILE A 75 4.30 10.84 9.59
C ILE A 75 3.48 9.58 9.36
N ALA A 76 2.72 9.54 8.27
CA ALA A 76 2.03 8.34 7.82
C ALA A 76 2.55 7.94 6.43
N THR A 77 3.03 6.71 6.29
CA THR A 77 3.76 6.25 5.10
C THR A 77 3.42 4.82 4.74
N ASP A 78 3.72 4.44 3.52
CA ASP A 78 3.71 3.05 3.11
C ASP A 78 4.78 2.25 3.87
N LEU A 79 4.47 0.97 4.14
CA LEU A 79 5.45 0.04 4.70
C LEU A 79 6.58 -0.19 3.70
N ASP A 80 6.25 -0.32 2.41
CA ASP A 80 7.17 -0.80 1.37
C ASP A 80 7.94 -2.05 1.86
N TYR A 81 9.26 -2.07 1.63
CA TYR A 81 10.18 -3.00 2.28
C TYR A 81 11.03 -2.29 3.36
N SER A 82 10.47 -1.23 3.97
CA SER A 82 11.14 -0.38 4.95
C SER A 82 11.41 -1.06 6.30
N PHE A 83 10.98 -2.31 6.50
CA PHE A 83 11.39 -3.09 7.66
C PHE A 83 12.89 -3.43 7.67
N PHE A 84 13.58 -3.26 6.53
CA PHE A 84 15.05 -3.30 6.43
C PHE A 84 15.69 -1.92 6.67
N ILE A 85 14.91 -0.86 6.81
CA ILE A 85 15.39 0.53 6.91
C ILE A 85 15.04 1.06 8.30
N GLU A 86 16.05 1.20 9.17
CA GLU A 86 15.87 1.67 10.55
C GLU A 86 15.34 3.11 10.65
N GLU A 87 15.58 3.93 9.62
CA GLU A 87 15.15 5.33 9.56
C GLU A 87 13.67 5.52 9.81
N PHE A 88 12.84 4.57 9.41
CA PHE A 88 11.38 4.61 9.62
C PHE A 88 10.92 4.14 11.01
N ASN A 89 11.82 3.79 11.92
CA ASN A 89 11.47 3.33 13.26
C ASN A 89 11.46 4.50 14.25
N HIS A 90 10.36 5.25 14.26
CA HIS A 90 10.13 6.34 15.19
C HIS A 90 8.70 6.29 15.77
N SER A 91 8.51 6.73 17.01
CA SER A 91 7.21 6.69 17.68
C SER A 91 6.11 7.48 16.96
N ASN A 92 6.47 8.57 16.29
CA ASN A 92 5.55 9.43 15.55
C ASN A 92 5.32 8.96 14.10
N VAL A 93 5.86 7.81 13.71
CA VAL A 93 5.66 7.23 12.36
C VAL A 93 4.62 6.12 12.45
N ILE A 94 3.60 6.19 11.59
CA ILE A 94 2.64 5.12 11.33
C ILE A 94 2.82 4.61 9.91
N LYS A 95 2.78 3.30 9.73
CA LYS A 95 2.95 2.64 8.41
C LYS A 95 1.66 1.97 7.98
N THR A 96 1.50 1.72 6.68
CA THR A 96 0.47 0.79 6.21
C THR A 96 0.70 -0.62 6.76
N TYR A 97 -0.37 -1.42 6.89
CA TYR A 97 -0.23 -2.82 7.33
C TYR A 97 0.55 -3.66 6.33
N GLY A 98 0.24 -3.50 5.05
CA GLY A 98 0.94 -4.13 3.95
C GLY A 98 1.90 -3.17 3.25
N HIS A 99 2.44 -3.60 2.11
CA HIS A 99 3.42 -2.86 1.31
C HIS A 99 2.99 -1.41 1.07
N SER A 100 1.71 -1.18 0.76
CA SER A 100 1.15 0.15 0.50
C SER A 100 -0.36 0.21 0.78
N ILE A 101 -0.97 1.37 0.57
CA ILE A 101 -2.42 1.57 0.78
C ILE A 101 -3.25 0.61 -0.06
N GLU A 102 -2.82 0.26 -1.28
CA GLU A 102 -3.54 -0.65 -2.17
C GLU A 102 -3.71 -2.04 -1.55
N ASN A 103 -2.72 -2.55 -0.80
CA ASN A 103 -2.86 -3.85 -0.12
C ASN A 103 -3.97 -3.81 0.94
N THR A 104 -4.25 -2.64 1.52
CA THR A 104 -5.38 -2.46 2.44
C THR A 104 -6.70 -2.31 1.69
N LEU A 105 -6.72 -1.60 0.57
CA LEU A 105 -7.93 -1.33 -0.21
C LEU A 105 -8.40 -2.55 -1.02
N ILE A 106 -7.47 -3.36 -1.54
CA ILE A 106 -7.74 -4.50 -2.42
C ILE A 106 -7.89 -5.77 -1.57
N GLN A 107 -9.07 -5.94 -1.02
CA GLN A 107 -9.46 -7.13 -0.25
C GLN A 107 -10.56 -7.90 -0.98
N LYS A 108 -10.76 -9.17 -0.63
CA LYS A 108 -11.76 -10.04 -1.27
C LYS A 108 -13.13 -9.35 -1.44
N ASN A 109 -13.61 -8.69 -0.40
CA ASN A 109 -14.93 -8.07 -0.43
C ASN A 109 -14.98 -6.87 -1.39
N SER A 110 -13.93 -6.04 -1.44
CA SER A 110 -13.88 -4.91 -2.39
C SER A 110 -13.80 -5.39 -3.84
N ILE A 111 -13.07 -6.49 -4.11
CA ILE A 111 -13.02 -7.10 -5.44
C ILE A 111 -14.42 -7.59 -5.86
N ILE A 112 -15.13 -8.31 -4.98
CA ILE A 112 -16.49 -8.83 -5.25
C ILE A 112 -17.44 -7.67 -5.55
N GLU A 113 -17.52 -6.65 -4.70
CA GLU A 113 -18.39 -5.48 -4.88
C GLU A 113 -18.15 -4.76 -6.23
N ILE A 114 -16.87 -4.63 -6.62
CA ILE A 114 -16.55 -4.02 -7.91
C ILE A 114 -16.99 -4.92 -9.07
N LEU A 115 -16.75 -6.23 -9.00
CA LEU A 115 -17.14 -7.15 -10.07
C LEU A 115 -18.68 -7.26 -10.19
N GLU A 116 -19.43 -7.23 -9.09
CA GLU A 116 -20.89 -7.20 -9.11
C GLU A 116 -21.43 -5.95 -9.81
N SER A 117 -20.77 -4.81 -9.63
CA SER A 117 -21.17 -3.55 -10.26
C SER A 117 -20.70 -3.39 -11.71
N SER A 118 -19.66 -4.13 -12.13
CA SER A 118 -18.97 -3.95 -13.42
C SER A 118 -19.19 -5.09 -14.41
N SER A 119 -19.88 -6.17 -14.02
CA SER A 119 -20.18 -7.31 -14.91
C SER A 119 -21.63 -7.79 -14.73
N ASN A 120 -22.10 -8.63 -15.66
CA ASN A 120 -23.40 -9.30 -15.59
C ASN A 120 -23.29 -10.75 -15.12
N LYS A 121 -22.19 -11.11 -14.48
CA LYS A 121 -21.93 -12.46 -13.98
C LYS A 121 -22.77 -12.77 -12.74
N SER A 122 -23.06 -14.05 -12.54
CA SER A 122 -23.68 -14.50 -11.28
C SER A 122 -22.74 -14.33 -10.09
N THR A 123 -23.27 -14.21 -8.87
CA THR A 123 -22.45 -14.14 -7.64
C THR A 123 -21.48 -15.31 -7.53
N GLY A 124 -21.88 -16.52 -7.96
CA GLY A 124 -21.02 -17.70 -7.97
C GLY A 124 -19.82 -17.55 -8.90
N ASP A 125 -20.06 -17.03 -10.11
CA ASP A 125 -18.98 -16.77 -11.08
C ASP A 125 -18.04 -15.69 -10.60
N ILE A 126 -18.55 -14.63 -9.98
CA ILE A 126 -17.75 -13.55 -9.39
C ILE A 126 -16.82 -14.07 -8.27
N ILE A 127 -17.34 -14.93 -7.40
CA ILE A 127 -16.52 -15.57 -6.36
C ILE A 127 -15.41 -16.42 -6.99
N ASN A 128 -15.70 -17.16 -8.04
CA ASN A 128 -14.72 -17.97 -8.76
C ASN A 128 -13.64 -17.08 -9.43
N GLU A 129 -14.04 -15.98 -10.07
CA GLU A 129 -13.10 -15.02 -10.65
C GLU A 129 -12.18 -14.39 -9.61
N CYS A 130 -12.73 -14.03 -8.44
CA CYS A 130 -11.96 -13.51 -7.34
C CYS A 130 -10.94 -14.54 -6.82
N GLN A 131 -11.33 -15.81 -6.69
CA GLN A 131 -10.42 -16.89 -6.29
C GLN A 131 -9.34 -17.15 -7.32
N GLU A 132 -9.69 -17.14 -8.61
CA GLU A 132 -8.73 -17.32 -9.69
C GLU A 132 -7.74 -16.15 -9.76
N PHE A 133 -8.18 -14.93 -9.53
CA PHE A 133 -7.30 -13.77 -9.41
C PHE A 133 -6.26 -13.97 -8.31
N HIS A 134 -6.68 -14.38 -7.11
CA HIS A 134 -5.74 -14.64 -6.01
C HIS A 134 -4.75 -15.74 -6.35
N LYS A 135 -5.18 -16.84 -6.97
CA LYS A 135 -4.27 -17.90 -7.42
C LYS A 135 -3.22 -17.40 -8.41
N ASN A 136 -3.59 -16.50 -9.32
CA ASN A 136 -2.64 -15.90 -10.26
C ASN A 136 -1.62 -14.99 -9.56
N ILE A 137 -2.06 -14.24 -8.53
CA ILE A 137 -1.15 -13.43 -7.71
C ILE A 137 -0.23 -14.34 -6.88
N ASP A 138 -0.75 -15.41 -6.27
CA ASP A 138 0.03 -16.37 -5.48
C ASP A 138 1.18 -17.01 -6.29
N LYS A 139 0.96 -17.36 -7.55
CA LYS A 139 2.03 -17.87 -8.44
C LYS A 139 3.20 -16.90 -8.57
N ILE A 140 2.91 -15.61 -8.70
CA ILE A 140 3.93 -14.56 -8.80
C ILE A 140 4.65 -14.40 -7.46
N ILE A 141 3.88 -14.38 -6.36
CA ILE A 141 4.41 -14.29 -5.00
C ILE A 141 5.39 -15.45 -4.73
N GLU A 142 4.96 -16.68 -4.98
CA GLU A 142 5.78 -17.87 -4.73
C GLU A 142 7.08 -17.88 -5.52
N SER A 143 7.05 -17.31 -6.72
CA SER A 143 8.19 -17.34 -7.64
C SER A 143 9.12 -16.14 -7.51
N LEU A 144 8.59 -14.95 -7.22
CA LEU A 144 9.33 -13.70 -7.43
C LEU A 144 9.37 -12.76 -6.21
N LEU A 145 8.50 -12.90 -5.20
CA LEU A 145 8.44 -11.94 -4.10
C LEU A 145 9.77 -11.84 -3.34
N TYR A 146 10.38 -12.97 -3.02
CA TYR A 146 11.67 -12.97 -2.30
C TYR A 146 12.80 -12.33 -3.13
N LEU A 147 12.74 -12.46 -4.47
CA LEU A 147 13.68 -11.80 -5.37
C LEU A 147 13.50 -10.29 -5.37
N ASP A 148 12.24 -9.85 -5.34
CA ASP A 148 11.88 -8.43 -5.31
C ASP A 148 12.38 -7.77 -4.02
N ILE A 149 12.13 -8.41 -2.88
CA ILE A 149 12.59 -7.93 -1.57
C ILE A 149 14.12 -7.89 -1.52
N PHE A 150 14.80 -8.94 -1.99
CA PHE A 150 16.27 -8.98 -2.05
C PHE A 150 16.84 -7.83 -2.89
N CYS A 151 16.26 -7.60 -4.07
CA CYS A 151 16.72 -6.52 -4.93
C CYS A 151 16.53 -5.15 -4.27
N CYS A 152 15.40 -4.94 -3.60
CA CYS A 152 15.15 -3.69 -2.87
C CYS A 152 16.10 -3.51 -1.68
N GLU A 153 16.40 -4.58 -0.92
CA GLU A 153 17.39 -4.54 0.16
C GLU A 153 18.80 -4.13 -0.33
N LYS A 154 19.16 -4.54 -1.54
CA LYS A 154 20.46 -4.23 -2.16
C LYS A 154 20.44 -2.95 -2.99
N ASP A 155 19.42 -2.12 -2.87
CA ASP A 155 19.21 -0.90 -3.67
C ASP A 155 19.20 -1.18 -5.19
N ILE A 156 18.75 -2.37 -5.56
CA ILE A 156 18.55 -2.78 -6.94
C ILE A 156 17.09 -2.52 -7.29
N LYS A 157 16.84 -2.14 -8.56
CA LYS A 157 15.47 -1.90 -9.04
C LYS A 157 14.56 -3.11 -8.79
N SER A 158 13.35 -2.84 -8.30
CA SER A 158 12.32 -3.86 -8.10
C SER A 158 12.16 -4.79 -9.31
N VAL A 159 12.12 -6.08 -9.04
CA VAL A 159 11.99 -7.17 -10.01
C VAL A 159 10.55 -7.29 -10.50
N ILE A 160 9.59 -7.34 -9.58
CA ILE A 160 8.17 -7.45 -9.89
C ILE A 160 7.70 -6.18 -10.61
N GLY A 161 8.12 -5.00 -10.12
CA GLY A 161 7.72 -3.70 -10.64
C GLY A 161 6.24 -3.41 -10.37
N LYS A 162 5.68 -2.48 -11.16
CA LYS A 162 4.33 -1.92 -10.92
C LYS A 162 3.24 -2.47 -11.85
N ASN A 163 3.53 -3.40 -12.75
CA ASN A 163 2.57 -3.82 -13.77
C ASN A 163 2.60 -5.32 -14.03
N ILE A 164 1.46 -5.99 -13.78
CA ILE A 164 1.29 -7.42 -13.98
C ILE A 164 1.37 -7.84 -15.47
N ALA A 165 1.20 -6.92 -16.41
CA ALA A 165 1.11 -7.23 -17.85
C ALA A 165 2.31 -8.02 -18.38
N LYS A 166 3.49 -7.86 -17.79
CA LYS A 166 4.70 -8.58 -18.22
C LYS A 166 4.61 -10.09 -17.95
N PHE A 167 3.76 -10.51 -17.01
CA PHE A 167 3.58 -11.90 -16.64
C PHE A 167 2.27 -12.52 -17.14
N THR A 168 1.36 -11.72 -17.72
CA THR A 168 0.07 -12.24 -18.21
C THR A 168 0.19 -12.90 -19.58
N ILE A 169 -0.70 -13.88 -19.88
CA ILE A 169 -0.76 -14.60 -21.14
C ILE A 169 -0.85 -13.62 -22.32
N THR A 170 -1.76 -12.64 -22.22
CA THR A 170 -1.87 -11.53 -23.17
C THR A 170 -2.01 -10.21 -22.41
N THR A 171 -1.90 -9.09 -23.11
CA THR A 171 -2.12 -7.76 -22.52
C THR A 171 -3.57 -7.50 -22.12
N LYS A 172 -4.53 -8.30 -22.59
CA LYS A 172 -5.98 -8.15 -22.36
C LYS A 172 -6.52 -9.03 -21.24
N THR A 173 -5.72 -9.87 -20.60
CA THR A 173 -6.14 -10.78 -19.54
C THR A 173 -5.36 -10.53 -18.26
N TYR A 174 -5.91 -10.97 -17.12
CA TYR A 174 -5.23 -11.02 -15.84
C TYR A 174 -4.59 -12.39 -15.55
N HIS A 175 -4.88 -13.40 -16.39
CA HIS A 175 -4.30 -14.75 -16.23
C HIS A 175 -2.80 -14.74 -16.48
N VAL A 176 -2.07 -15.33 -15.55
CA VAL A 176 -0.62 -15.37 -15.51
C VAL A 176 -0.09 -16.53 -16.37
N CYS A 177 1.05 -16.31 -17.01
CA CYS A 177 1.76 -17.29 -17.80
C CYS A 177 2.99 -17.79 -17.05
N ASP A 178 2.99 -19.05 -16.66
CA ASP A 178 4.08 -19.66 -15.89
C ASP A 178 5.41 -19.59 -16.65
N GLU A 179 5.42 -19.85 -17.98
CA GLU A 179 6.61 -19.75 -18.82
C GLU A 179 7.25 -18.33 -18.79
N LYS A 180 6.43 -17.28 -18.73
CA LYS A 180 6.95 -15.91 -18.63
C LYS A 180 7.58 -15.64 -17.26
N ILE A 181 7.02 -16.20 -16.19
CA ILE A 181 7.58 -16.09 -14.85
C ILE A 181 8.93 -16.84 -14.81
N ASP A 182 8.98 -18.08 -15.29
CA ASP A 182 10.19 -18.91 -15.27
C ASP A 182 11.30 -18.30 -16.12
N THR A 183 10.95 -17.85 -17.33
CA THR A 183 11.89 -17.13 -18.21
C THR A 183 12.43 -15.89 -17.53
N PHE A 184 11.56 -15.11 -16.89
CA PHE A 184 11.98 -13.91 -16.20
C PHE A 184 12.86 -14.23 -14.98
N LYS A 185 12.48 -15.24 -14.15
CA LYS A 185 13.25 -15.71 -13.02
C LYS A 185 14.67 -16.14 -13.43
N SER A 186 14.82 -16.83 -14.55
CA SER A 186 16.12 -17.28 -15.06
C SER A 186 17.08 -16.15 -15.47
N THR A 187 16.57 -14.91 -15.64
CA THR A 187 17.41 -13.75 -15.94
C THR A 187 18.01 -13.09 -14.68
N ILE A 188 17.56 -13.51 -13.50
CA ILE A 188 17.95 -12.90 -12.22
C ILE A 188 18.90 -13.86 -11.52
N ASN A 189 20.13 -13.43 -11.27
CA ASN A 189 21.12 -14.21 -10.55
C ASN A 189 21.21 -13.75 -9.10
N ILE A 190 20.75 -14.58 -8.16
CA ILE A 190 20.88 -14.33 -6.72
C ILE A 190 21.81 -15.34 -6.10
N PRO A 191 22.91 -14.92 -5.49
CA PRO A 191 23.74 -15.80 -4.67
C PRO A 191 22.96 -16.29 -3.45
N ASN A 192 23.03 -17.59 -3.16
CA ASN A 192 22.44 -18.20 -1.96
C ASN A 192 20.90 -18.03 -1.82
N GLU A 193 20.17 -18.17 -2.93
CA GLU A 193 18.71 -18.03 -3.02
C GLU A 193 17.95 -18.77 -1.89
N ILE A 194 18.37 -20.00 -1.55
CA ILE A 194 17.69 -20.85 -0.56
C ILE A 194 17.81 -20.27 0.85
N ASP A 195 18.98 -19.77 1.21
CA ASP A 195 19.23 -19.25 2.55
C ASP A 195 18.50 -17.92 2.73
N TYR A 196 18.51 -17.06 1.72
CA TYR A 196 17.77 -15.80 1.74
C TYR A 196 16.25 -16.02 1.85
N LYS A 197 15.70 -16.99 1.11
CA LYS A 197 14.27 -17.33 1.19
C LYS A 197 13.88 -17.79 2.60
N LYS A 198 14.71 -18.56 3.27
CA LYS A 198 14.47 -18.98 4.67
C LYS A 198 14.49 -17.81 5.64
N GLU A 199 15.48 -16.93 5.50
CA GLU A 199 15.60 -15.72 6.32
C GLU A 199 14.37 -14.82 6.15
N LEU A 200 13.94 -14.57 4.90
CA LEU A 200 12.73 -13.83 4.61
C LEU A 200 11.49 -14.44 5.27
N MET A 201 11.32 -15.77 5.21
CA MET A 201 10.19 -16.45 5.84
C MET A 201 10.16 -16.24 7.36
N LEU A 202 11.32 -16.17 8.02
CA LEU A 202 11.41 -15.85 9.44
C LEU A 202 10.99 -14.42 9.73
N ILE A 203 11.44 -13.47 8.92
CA ILE A 203 11.06 -12.04 9.02
C ILE A 203 9.54 -11.89 8.86
N LEU A 204 8.95 -12.49 7.82
CA LEU A 204 7.50 -12.44 7.57
C LEU A 204 6.70 -13.01 8.75
N SER A 205 7.14 -14.13 9.29
CA SER A 205 6.52 -14.73 10.46
C SER A 205 6.56 -13.81 11.68
N ALA A 206 7.69 -13.14 11.90
CA ALA A 206 7.84 -12.18 13.01
C ALA A 206 6.95 -10.94 12.84
N LEU A 207 6.79 -10.44 11.61
CA LEU A 207 5.94 -9.30 11.28
C LEU A 207 4.45 -9.65 11.24
N LYS A 208 4.10 -10.95 11.25
CA LYS A 208 2.73 -11.46 11.08
C LYS A 208 2.05 -10.99 9.78
N LEU A 209 2.85 -10.71 8.75
CA LEU A 209 2.38 -10.32 7.43
C LEU A 209 2.22 -11.54 6.54
N SER A 210 1.19 -11.56 5.73
CA SER A 210 1.07 -12.53 4.64
C SER A 210 1.93 -12.10 3.44
N SER A 211 2.26 -13.05 2.58
CA SER A 211 2.99 -12.73 1.34
C SER A 211 2.19 -11.78 0.44
N LEU A 212 0.86 -11.86 0.47
CA LEU A 212 -0.02 -10.96 -0.26
C LEU A 212 0.05 -9.52 0.26
N ASP A 213 0.27 -9.33 1.56
CA ASP A 213 0.43 -8.00 2.14
C ASP A 213 1.75 -7.33 1.71
N LEU A 214 2.73 -8.11 1.30
CA LEU A 214 4.05 -7.61 0.91
C LEU A 214 4.26 -7.43 -0.59
N ILE A 215 3.35 -7.92 -1.44
CA ILE A 215 3.48 -7.66 -2.87
C ILE A 215 3.31 -6.16 -3.15
N ASN A 216 4.09 -5.63 -4.09
CA ASN A 216 3.98 -4.22 -4.47
C ASN A 216 2.53 -3.84 -4.79
N GLY A 217 1.98 -2.83 -4.09
CA GLY A 217 0.56 -2.47 -4.20
C GLY A 217 0.16 -2.00 -5.58
N HIS A 218 0.99 -1.24 -6.28
CA HIS A 218 0.70 -0.86 -7.66
C HIS A 218 0.65 -2.06 -8.60
N PHE A 219 1.47 -3.10 -8.35
CA PHE A 219 1.40 -4.35 -9.10
C PHE A 219 0.06 -5.04 -8.88
N LEU A 220 -0.36 -5.19 -7.63
CA LEU A 220 -1.67 -5.75 -7.27
C LEU A 220 -2.82 -4.94 -7.89
N PHE A 221 -2.73 -3.62 -7.84
CA PHE A 221 -3.69 -2.69 -8.43
C PHE A 221 -3.80 -2.86 -9.95
N SER A 222 -2.66 -2.98 -10.64
CA SER A 222 -2.63 -3.23 -12.08
C SER A 222 -3.29 -4.57 -12.45
N GLY A 223 -3.15 -5.57 -11.58
CA GLY A 223 -3.82 -6.87 -11.70
C GLY A 223 -5.33 -6.75 -11.55
N LEU A 224 -5.79 -6.02 -10.54
CA LEU A 224 -7.22 -5.77 -10.32
C LEU A 224 -7.85 -5.02 -11.49
N LEU A 225 -7.19 -3.99 -12.01
CA LEU A 225 -7.66 -3.27 -13.18
C LEU A 225 -7.89 -4.21 -14.38
N LYS A 226 -6.95 -5.13 -14.63
CA LYS A 226 -7.09 -6.14 -15.69
C LYS A 226 -8.22 -7.12 -15.42
N LEU A 227 -8.39 -7.58 -14.18
CA LEU A 227 -9.48 -8.45 -13.79
C LEU A 227 -10.84 -7.81 -14.09
N ILE A 228 -11.03 -6.54 -13.72
CA ILE A 228 -12.27 -5.81 -13.93
C ILE A 228 -12.54 -5.62 -15.43
N VAL A 229 -11.55 -5.13 -16.18
CA VAL A 229 -11.68 -4.92 -17.62
C VAL A 229 -11.97 -6.23 -18.36
N TYR A 230 -11.34 -7.34 -17.97
CA TYR A 230 -11.60 -8.66 -18.54
C TYR A 230 -13.06 -9.12 -18.29
N ASN A 231 -13.57 -8.93 -17.09
CA ASN A 231 -14.91 -9.37 -16.70
C ASN A 231 -16.04 -8.43 -17.18
N SER A 232 -15.74 -7.19 -17.53
CA SER A 232 -16.70 -6.22 -18.08
C SER A 232 -16.93 -6.36 -19.58
N GLN A 233 -16.13 -7.17 -20.29
CA GLN A 233 -16.24 -7.38 -21.73
C GLN A 233 -17.63 -7.95 -22.09
N GLY A 234 -18.31 -7.30 -23.04
CA GLY A 234 -19.64 -7.69 -23.47
C GLY A 234 -20.80 -7.23 -22.56
N PHE A 235 -20.53 -6.66 -21.40
CA PHE A 235 -21.55 -6.05 -20.53
C PHE A 235 -21.78 -4.57 -20.84
N ARG A 236 -20.71 -3.84 -21.15
CA ARG A 236 -20.77 -2.44 -21.59
C ARG A 236 -19.84 -2.26 -22.79
N ASP A 237 -20.35 -1.73 -23.90
CA ASP A 237 -19.61 -1.59 -25.16
C ASP A 237 -18.36 -0.70 -25.07
N SER A 238 -18.27 0.14 -24.03
CA SER A 238 -17.11 1.02 -23.78
C SER A 238 -16.84 1.19 -22.30
N TYR A 239 -16.53 0.09 -21.59
CA TYR A 239 -16.10 0.20 -20.20
C TYR A 239 -14.65 0.70 -20.13
N ASN A 240 -14.48 1.99 -19.96
CA ASN A 240 -13.17 2.63 -19.88
C ASN A 240 -12.86 2.94 -18.41
N LEU A 241 -12.29 1.98 -17.69
CA LEU A 241 -11.87 2.13 -16.30
C LEU A 241 -10.46 2.71 -16.26
N THR A 242 -10.33 3.94 -15.75
CA THR A 242 -9.03 4.54 -15.48
C THR A 242 -8.50 4.15 -14.09
N SER A 243 -7.20 4.27 -13.88
CA SER A 243 -6.58 4.04 -12.57
C SER A 243 -7.20 4.96 -11.50
N ASP A 244 -7.39 6.23 -11.81
CA ASP A 244 -7.96 7.20 -10.85
C ASP A 244 -9.39 6.87 -10.48
N SER A 245 -10.23 6.43 -11.44
CA SER A 245 -11.60 6.03 -11.14
C SER A 245 -11.67 4.74 -10.33
N LEU A 246 -10.77 3.79 -10.56
CA LEU A 246 -10.67 2.58 -9.74
C LEU A 246 -10.25 2.91 -8.31
N LEU A 247 -9.22 3.74 -8.13
CA LEU A 247 -8.77 4.16 -6.80
C LEU A 247 -9.88 4.89 -6.04
N THR A 248 -10.56 5.81 -6.70
CA THR A 248 -11.71 6.53 -6.12
C THR A 248 -12.80 5.55 -5.68
N THR A 249 -13.09 4.54 -6.49
CA THR A 249 -14.07 3.50 -6.15
C THR A 249 -13.62 2.68 -4.94
N LEU A 250 -12.37 2.23 -4.90
CA LEU A 250 -11.80 1.50 -3.78
C LEU A 250 -11.85 2.32 -2.48
N LEU A 251 -11.49 3.60 -2.53
CA LEU A 251 -11.56 4.51 -1.38
C LEU A 251 -12.99 4.77 -0.91
N ALA A 252 -13.98 4.76 -1.82
CA ALA A 252 -15.39 4.86 -1.46
C ALA A 252 -15.90 3.58 -0.76
N LEU A 253 -15.56 2.41 -1.32
CA LEU A 253 -15.88 1.10 -0.74
C LEU A 253 -15.20 0.89 0.62
N PHE A 254 -13.96 1.34 0.76
CA PHE A 254 -13.20 1.24 2.00
C PHE A 254 -13.97 1.84 3.18
N LYS A 255 -14.66 2.96 2.98
CA LYS A 255 -15.45 3.59 4.04
C LYS A 255 -16.52 2.65 4.63
N SER A 256 -17.14 1.81 3.84
CA SER A 256 -18.18 0.87 4.26
C SER A 256 -17.62 -0.50 4.68
N LEU A 257 -16.58 -0.97 4.01
CA LEU A 257 -16.00 -2.29 4.23
C LEU A 257 -14.95 -2.32 5.35
N PHE A 258 -14.41 -1.15 5.74
CA PHE A 258 -13.41 -1.05 6.81
C PHE A 258 -14.07 -1.11 8.20
N ASN A 259 -14.34 -2.31 8.64
CA ASN A 259 -14.95 -2.64 9.92
C ASN A 259 -14.20 -3.80 10.60
N SER A 260 -14.68 -4.28 11.76
CA SER A 260 -14.00 -5.32 12.55
C SER A 260 -13.76 -6.65 11.84
N THR A 261 -14.37 -6.89 10.69
CA THR A 261 -14.14 -8.08 9.86
C THR A 261 -13.03 -7.87 8.83
N HIS A 262 -12.56 -6.63 8.65
CA HIS A 262 -11.47 -6.32 7.72
C HIS A 262 -10.13 -6.83 8.30
N PRO A 263 -9.30 -7.55 7.51
CA PRO A 263 -8.05 -8.16 8.01
C PRO A 263 -7.11 -7.18 8.72
N HIS A 264 -7.02 -5.95 8.22
CA HIS A 264 -6.12 -4.92 8.74
C HIS A 264 -6.72 -4.03 9.83
N TYR A 265 -8.00 -4.23 10.19
CA TYR A 265 -8.73 -3.35 11.12
C TYR A 265 -8.05 -3.21 12.47
N LYS A 266 -7.69 -4.35 13.10
CA LYS A 266 -7.07 -4.36 14.42
C LYS A 266 -5.68 -3.69 14.45
N TYR A 267 -4.94 -3.82 13.39
CA TYR A 267 -3.65 -3.14 13.24
C TYR A 267 -3.81 -1.62 13.28
N TYR A 268 -4.67 -1.09 12.41
CA TYR A 268 -4.90 0.36 12.36
C TYR A 268 -5.55 0.91 13.62
N ASP A 269 -6.44 0.17 14.27
CA ASP A 269 -7.00 0.53 15.58
C ASP A 269 -5.87 0.70 16.61
N THR A 270 -4.98 -0.26 16.70
CA THR A 270 -3.83 -0.21 17.62
C THR A 270 -2.88 0.94 17.32
N GLU A 271 -2.53 1.13 16.05
CA GLU A 271 -1.57 2.15 15.63
C GLU A 271 -2.13 3.56 15.75
N VAL A 272 -3.38 3.81 15.38
CA VAL A 272 -4.00 5.14 15.56
C VAL A 272 -4.13 5.50 17.03
N LEU A 273 -4.50 4.55 17.89
CA LEU A 273 -4.54 4.78 19.36
C LEU A 273 -3.15 5.03 19.94
N ARG A 274 -2.11 4.41 19.41
CA ARG A 274 -0.71 4.68 19.78
C ARG A 274 -0.33 6.12 19.41
N ILE A 275 -0.62 6.54 18.19
CA ILE A 275 -0.38 7.90 17.70
C ILE A 275 -1.18 8.94 18.50
N GLU A 276 -2.44 8.64 18.83
CA GLU A 276 -3.27 9.53 19.65
C GLU A 276 -2.69 9.79 21.04
N LYS A 277 -2.10 8.77 21.66
CA LYS A 277 -1.41 8.92 22.96
C LYS A 277 -0.18 9.83 22.85
N ILE A 278 0.59 9.69 21.78
CA ILE A 278 1.76 10.54 21.53
C ILE A 278 1.33 11.99 21.30
N SER A 279 0.31 12.23 20.49
CA SER A 279 -0.19 13.58 20.23
C SER A 279 -0.77 14.26 21.48
N ASN A 280 -1.13 13.51 22.54
CA ASN A 280 -1.47 14.08 23.86
C ASN A 280 -0.25 14.63 24.60
N SER A 281 0.95 14.16 24.32
CA SER A 281 2.18 14.66 24.96
C SER A 281 2.73 15.93 24.30
N PHE A 282 2.10 16.42 23.22
CA PHE A 282 2.44 17.66 22.54
C PHE A 282 1.91 18.92 23.28
N TYR A 283 1.15 18.70 24.35
CA TYR A 283 0.63 19.72 25.26
C TYR A 283 1.34 19.63 26.62
#